data_aedf98dd05c0137859457b01808f04f6
#
_entry.id   aedf98dd05c0137859457b01808f04f6
#
_cell.length_a   1.000
_cell.length_b   1.000
_cell.length_c   1.000
_cell.angle_alpha   90.00
_cell.angle_beta   90.00
_cell.angle_gamma   90.00
#
_symmetry.space_group_name_H-M   'P 1'
#
loop_
_entity.id
_entity.type
_entity.pdbx_description
1 polymer ?
#
loop_
_entity_poly.entity_id
_entity_poly.type
_entity_poly.pdbx_seq_one_letter_code
_entity_poly.pdbx_strand_id
1 'polypeptide(L)'
;MELRYFGIASLLAFVVIIGLEPAIATAENSTTITPINNEISIKKTIVPMNIPEDNTFPWGSVRGQASEFVERHPVIIQIYKGEDAIHFAQVDVKGDGSFEYKFRIRNVDSNTGEVINIFQGDYTVSIFRVIPNNSETI
;
A
#
# COMPACT_ATOMS: atom_id res chain seq x y z
N MET A 1 8.14 2.11 29.48
CA MET A 1 8.15 1.82 28.83
C MET A 1 7.25 1.57 27.99
N GLU A 2 6.49 1.98 27.71
CA GLU A 2 5.50 1.79 27.05
C GLU A 2 5.47 2.23 25.77
N LEU A 3 6.41 2.85 25.29
CA LEU A 3 6.42 3.33 24.03
C LEU A 3 6.25 2.33 23.03
N ARG A 4 6.50 1.13 23.28
CA ARG A 4 6.38 0.15 22.30
C ARG A 4 5.00 -0.04 21.86
N TYR A 5 4.04 0.42 22.58
CA TYR A 5 2.73 0.26 22.15
C TYR A 5 2.39 1.03 20.95
N PHE A 6 3.02 2.14 20.79
CA PHE A 6 2.68 2.99 19.71
C PHE A 6 2.99 2.42 18.41
N GLY A 7 4.08 1.73 18.32
CA GLY A 7 4.42 1.11 17.08
C GLY A 7 3.39 0.12 16.67
N ILE A 8 2.82 -0.56 17.63
CA ILE A 8 1.82 -1.53 17.32
C ILE A 8 0.60 -0.89 16.75
N ALA A 9 0.18 0.18 17.35
CA ALA A 9 -1.04 0.82 16.89
C ALA A 9 -0.92 1.30 15.47
N SER A 10 0.26 1.69 15.05
CA SER A 10 0.41 2.25 13.75
C SER A 10 0.53 1.19 12.66
N LEU A 11 0.53 -0.07 13.03
CA LEU A 11 0.71 -1.07 12.05
C LEU A 11 -0.52 -1.53 11.40
N LEU A 12 -1.63 -1.00 11.73
CA LEU A 12 -2.81 -1.57 11.25
C LEU A 12 -3.07 -1.40 9.84
N ALA A 13 -3.58 -2.35 9.26
CA ALA A 13 -4.46 -2.24 8.15
C ALA A 13 -3.89 -1.87 6.83
N PHE A 14 -2.91 -2.57 6.39
CA PHE A 14 -2.64 -2.54 4.98
C PHE A 14 -3.16 -3.83 4.39
N VAL A 15 -4.04 -3.69 3.42
CA VAL A 15 -4.67 -4.81 2.76
C VAL A 15 -4.56 -4.60 1.27
N VAL A 16 -4.19 -5.62 0.55
CA VAL A 16 -4.21 -5.60 -0.90
C VAL A 16 -5.38 -6.44 -1.34
N ILE A 17 -6.30 -5.83 -2.07
CA ILE A 17 -7.52 -6.48 -2.47
C ILE A 17 -7.56 -6.61 -3.98
N ILE A 18 -7.91 -7.78 -4.46
CA ILE A 18 -7.99 -8.06 -5.87
C ILE A 18 -9.41 -8.45 -6.19
N GLY A 19 -10.03 -7.74 -7.13
CA GLY A 19 -11.38 -8.06 -7.57
C GLY A 19 -12.43 -7.67 -6.56
N LEU A 20 -13.54 -8.37 -6.58
CA LEU A 20 -14.65 -8.11 -5.69
C LEU A 20 -14.47 -8.77 -4.34
N GLU A 21 -13.79 -9.87 -4.32
CA GLU A 21 -13.54 -10.55 -3.08
C GLU A 21 -12.23 -10.12 -2.52
N PRO A 22 -12.18 -9.79 -1.26
CA PRO A 22 -10.92 -9.35 -0.68
C PRO A 22 -9.97 -10.52 -0.63
N ALA A 23 -8.90 -10.37 -1.35
CA ALA A 23 -7.78 -11.26 -1.20
C ALA A 23 -6.85 -10.54 -0.27
N ILE A 24 -6.89 -10.91 0.97
CA ILE A 24 -6.14 -10.19 1.97
C ILE A 24 -4.72 -10.65 1.97
N ALA A 25 -3.82 -9.74 1.82
CA ALA A 25 -2.42 -10.05 1.96
C ALA A 25 -2.12 -10.05 3.43
N THR A 26 -2.24 -11.21 4.03
CA THR A 26 -2.00 -11.30 5.46
C THR A 26 -0.58 -11.64 5.78
N ALA A 27 0.26 -11.74 4.78
CA ALA A 27 1.65 -12.03 5.02
C ALA A 27 2.27 -10.93 5.84
N GLU A 28 3.40 -11.21 6.42
CA GLU A 28 4.06 -10.26 7.26
C GLU A 28 4.43 -9.03 6.51
N ASN A 29 4.09 -7.90 7.07
CA ASN A 29 4.50 -6.62 6.54
C ASN A 29 5.82 -6.23 7.17
N SER A 30 6.69 -5.68 6.38
CA SER A 30 7.94 -5.15 6.85
C SER A 30 7.80 -3.63 6.93
N THR A 31 8.17 -3.06 8.06
CA THR A 31 8.00 -1.62 8.28
C THR A 31 9.33 -1.00 8.70
N THR A 32 9.66 0.11 8.07
CA THR A 32 10.86 0.88 8.39
C THR A 32 10.47 2.33 8.58
N ILE A 33 11.02 2.98 9.59
CA ILE A 33 10.77 4.38 9.84
C ILE A 33 12.10 5.11 9.75
N THR A 34 12.15 6.13 8.90
CA THR A 34 13.34 6.91 8.66
C THR A 34 13.06 8.37 8.99
N PRO A 35 13.73 8.94 9.97
CA PRO A 35 13.55 10.34 10.29
C PRO A 35 14.04 11.24 9.18
N ILE A 36 13.27 12.25 8.87
CA ILE A 36 13.67 13.26 7.87
C ILE A 36 14.20 14.50 8.57
N ASN A 37 13.52 14.91 9.62
CA ASN A 37 13.96 16.06 10.40
C ASN A 37 13.38 15.93 11.81
N ASN A 38 13.35 16.99 12.56
CA ASN A 38 12.87 16.94 13.93
C ASN A 38 11.37 16.74 14.04
N GLU A 39 10.66 16.95 12.96
CA GLU A 39 9.19 16.95 13.02
C GLU A 39 8.57 15.77 12.34
N ILE A 40 9.17 15.24 11.29
CA ILE A 40 8.54 14.21 10.49
C ILE A 40 9.51 13.09 10.17
N SER A 41 8.92 11.94 9.91
CA SER A 41 9.63 10.76 9.45
C SER A 41 8.86 10.15 8.28
N ILE A 42 9.53 9.30 7.51
CA ILE A 42 8.89 8.53 6.48
C ILE A 42 8.74 7.10 6.97
N LYS A 43 7.52 6.60 6.91
CA LYS A 43 7.23 5.22 7.25
C LYS A 43 7.01 4.45 5.97
N LYS A 44 7.84 3.44 5.74
CA LYS A 44 7.75 2.58 4.58
C LYS A 44 7.25 1.23 5.01
N THR A 45 6.17 0.77 4.40
CA THR A 45 5.63 -0.56 4.66
C THR A 45 5.69 -1.37 3.39
N ILE A 46 6.13 -2.60 3.47
CA ILE A 46 6.26 -3.50 2.33
C ILE A 46 5.28 -4.64 2.52
N VAL A 47 4.45 -4.84 1.50
CA VAL A 47 3.39 -5.84 1.53
C VAL A 47 3.49 -6.69 0.27
N PRO A 48 3.41 -8.01 0.38
CA PRO A 48 3.36 -8.84 -0.83
C PRO A 48 2.00 -8.74 -1.50
N MET A 49 1.98 -8.93 -2.80
CA MET A 49 0.75 -8.94 -3.57
C MET A 49 0.85 -10.08 -4.58
N ASN A 50 -0.17 -10.91 -4.62
CA ASN A 50 -0.22 -11.98 -5.60
C ASN A 50 -1.49 -11.86 -6.42
N ILE A 51 -1.36 -11.93 -7.74
CA ILE A 51 -2.49 -11.93 -8.63
C ILE A 51 -2.51 -13.27 -9.32
N PRO A 52 -3.51 -14.11 -9.03
CA PRO A 52 -3.55 -15.47 -9.58
C PRO A 52 -3.69 -15.47 -11.08
N GLU A 53 -3.19 -16.53 -11.69
CA GLU A 53 -3.27 -16.67 -13.14
C GLU A 53 -4.69 -16.70 -13.62
N ASP A 54 -5.59 -17.27 -12.85
CA ASP A 54 -6.98 -17.41 -13.24
C ASP A 54 -7.85 -16.24 -12.79
N ASN A 55 -7.23 -15.16 -12.38
CA ASN A 55 -7.98 -13.97 -11.97
C ASN A 55 -8.76 -13.42 -13.16
N THR A 56 -10.04 -13.15 -12.94
CA THR A 56 -10.90 -12.57 -13.97
C THR A 56 -11.35 -11.16 -13.65
N PHE A 57 -11.02 -10.67 -12.46
CA PHE A 57 -11.45 -9.33 -12.06
C PHE A 57 -10.49 -8.29 -12.62
N PRO A 58 -11.02 -7.16 -13.09
CA PRO A 58 -10.18 -6.16 -13.75
C PRO A 58 -9.46 -5.19 -12.83
N TRP A 59 -9.86 -5.10 -11.57
CA TRP A 59 -9.32 -4.08 -10.66
C TRP A 59 -8.70 -4.69 -9.43
N GLY A 60 -7.63 -4.05 -8.98
CA GLY A 60 -7.07 -4.31 -7.66
C GLY A 60 -7.08 -3.03 -6.86
N SER A 61 -6.83 -3.13 -5.58
CA SER A 61 -6.71 -1.93 -4.75
C SER A 61 -5.73 -2.14 -3.62
N VAL A 62 -5.12 -1.04 -3.21
CA VAL A 62 -4.28 -0.96 -2.03
C VAL A 62 -4.99 -0.01 -1.08
N ARG A 63 -5.29 -0.48 0.11
CA ARG A 63 -5.98 0.34 1.10
C ARG A 63 -5.25 0.33 2.39
N GLY A 64 -5.40 1.39 3.14
CA GLY A 64 -4.86 1.45 4.47
C GLY A 64 -5.55 2.49 5.32
N GLN A 65 -5.24 2.43 6.59
CA GLN A 65 -5.75 3.38 7.55
C GLN A 65 -4.61 3.77 8.46
N ALA A 66 -4.39 5.05 8.61
CA ALA A 66 -3.31 5.54 9.45
C ALA A 66 -3.88 6.10 10.73
N SER A 67 -3.33 5.70 11.87
CA SER A 67 -3.69 6.33 13.12
C SER A 67 -3.00 7.67 13.26
N GLU A 68 -1.90 7.85 12.54
CA GLU A 68 -1.21 9.14 12.51
C GLU A 68 -0.81 9.44 11.10
N PHE A 69 -0.90 10.70 10.72
CA PHE A 69 -0.47 11.13 9.40
C PHE A 69 -0.25 12.65 9.44
N VAL A 70 0.51 13.14 8.49
CA VAL A 70 0.76 14.56 8.37
C VAL A 70 -0.06 15.05 7.18
N GLU A 71 -0.87 16.06 7.42
CA GLU A 71 -1.76 16.58 6.37
C GLU A 71 -0.94 17.11 5.20
N ARG A 72 -1.53 17.00 4.04
CA ARG A 72 -0.94 17.49 2.80
C ARG A 72 0.23 16.68 2.30
N HIS A 73 0.46 15.53 2.90
CA HIS A 73 1.48 14.62 2.40
C HIS A 73 0.77 13.38 1.90
N PRO A 74 0.77 13.14 0.60
CA PRO A 74 0.08 11.97 0.06
C PRO A 74 0.83 10.69 0.39
N VAL A 75 0.14 9.58 0.22
CA VAL A 75 0.74 8.28 0.30
C VAL A 75 1.35 7.97 -1.06
N ILE A 76 2.57 7.47 -1.07
CA ILE A 76 3.23 7.05 -2.29
C ILE A 76 3.22 5.54 -2.33
N ILE A 77 2.82 4.99 -3.46
CA ILE A 77 2.74 3.55 -3.64
C ILE A 77 3.61 3.16 -4.81
N GLN A 78 4.45 2.17 -4.61
CA GLN A 78 5.29 1.62 -5.66
C GLN A 78 5.05 0.13 -5.74
N ILE A 79 4.84 -0.39 -6.94
CA ILE A 79 4.68 -1.82 -7.14
C ILE A 79 5.90 -2.33 -7.87
N TYR A 80 6.49 -3.39 -7.32
CA TYR A 80 7.72 -3.97 -7.85
C TYR A 80 7.46 -5.38 -8.34
N LYS A 81 8.11 -5.72 -9.44
CA LYS A 81 8.22 -7.10 -9.90
C LYS A 81 9.68 -7.48 -9.72
N GLY A 82 9.95 -8.33 -8.73
CA GLY A 82 11.33 -8.56 -8.35
C GLY A 82 11.95 -7.28 -7.85
N GLU A 83 13.00 -6.84 -8.49
CA GLU A 83 13.68 -5.61 -8.10
C GLU A 83 13.28 -4.42 -8.95
N ASP A 84 12.41 -4.63 -9.93
CA ASP A 84 12.04 -3.55 -10.84
C ASP A 84 10.78 -2.87 -10.39
N ALA A 85 10.84 -1.56 -10.26
CA ALA A 85 9.67 -0.77 -9.95
C ALA A 85 8.88 -0.59 -11.24
N ILE A 86 7.68 -1.16 -11.29
CA ILE A 86 6.91 -1.18 -12.52
C ILE A 86 5.69 -0.26 -12.46
N HIS A 87 5.35 0.24 -11.30
CA HIS A 87 4.17 1.09 -11.17
C HIS A 87 4.38 2.04 -9.99
N PHE A 88 3.91 3.24 -10.15
CA PHE A 88 4.11 4.28 -9.16
C PHE A 88 2.83 5.11 -9.08
N ALA A 89 2.38 5.39 -7.90
CA ALA A 89 1.15 6.14 -7.71
C ALA A 89 1.24 7.00 -6.46
N GLN A 90 0.38 7.99 -6.43
CA GLN A 90 0.27 8.91 -5.33
C GLN A 90 -1.21 9.06 -5.02
N VAL A 91 -1.55 8.96 -3.75
CA VAL A 91 -2.95 8.96 -3.35
C VAL A 91 -3.10 9.83 -2.11
N ASP A 92 -4.18 10.57 -2.04
CA ASP A 92 -4.43 11.43 -0.90
C ASP A 92 -4.98 10.64 0.27
N VAL A 93 -4.64 11.09 1.46
CA VAL A 93 -5.17 10.52 2.69
C VAL A 93 -6.41 11.32 3.07
N LYS A 94 -7.49 10.62 3.36
CA LYS A 94 -8.72 11.28 3.77
C LYS A 94 -8.60 11.77 5.20
N GLY A 95 -9.54 12.60 5.60
CA GLY A 95 -9.50 13.21 6.92
C GLY A 95 -9.50 12.21 8.05
N ASP A 96 -10.03 11.04 7.84
CA ASP A 96 -10.04 10.01 8.87
C ASP A 96 -8.78 9.13 8.82
N GLY A 97 -7.82 9.48 8.00
CA GLY A 97 -6.57 8.72 7.89
C GLY A 97 -6.60 7.58 6.90
N SER A 98 -7.73 7.36 6.23
CA SER A 98 -7.82 6.25 5.29
C SER A 98 -7.35 6.67 3.92
N PHE A 99 -6.88 5.71 3.15
CA PHE A 99 -6.55 5.93 1.76
C PHE A 99 -6.86 4.68 0.97
N GLU A 100 -7.10 4.86 -0.32
CA GLU A 100 -7.36 3.74 -1.20
C GLU A 100 -6.86 4.09 -2.59
N TYR A 101 -6.09 3.19 -3.19
CA TYR A 101 -5.63 3.34 -4.54
C TYR A 101 -6.10 2.14 -5.35
N LYS A 102 -6.86 2.42 -6.42
CA LYS A 102 -7.34 1.37 -7.32
C LYS A 102 -6.52 1.39 -8.59
N PHE A 103 -6.23 0.20 -9.09
CA PHE A 103 -5.44 0.11 -10.32
C PHE A 103 -5.97 -1.03 -11.18
N ARG A 104 -5.73 -0.90 -12.47
CA ARG A 104 -6.22 -1.88 -13.43
C ARG A 104 -5.25 -3.05 -13.49
N ILE A 105 -5.75 -4.25 -13.41
CA ILE A 105 -4.89 -5.44 -13.48
C ILE A 105 -5.18 -6.28 -14.71
N ARG A 106 -6.32 -6.06 -15.37
CA ARG A 106 -6.69 -6.87 -16.51
C ARG A 106 -7.58 -6.04 -17.42
N ASN A 107 -7.33 -6.15 -18.71
CA ASN A 107 -8.16 -5.51 -19.73
C ASN A 107 -8.70 -6.55 -20.66
N VAL A 108 -9.90 -6.31 -21.19
CA VAL A 108 -10.47 -7.15 -22.23
C VAL A 108 -10.88 -6.22 -23.37
N ASP A 109 -10.39 -6.54 -24.57
CA ASP A 109 -10.77 -5.78 -25.75
C ASP A 109 -12.21 -6.13 -26.09
N SER A 110 -13.08 -5.15 -26.10
CA SER A 110 -14.51 -5.38 -26.32
C SER A 110 -14.80 -5.83 -27.74
N ASN A 111 -13.92 -5.55 -28.68
CA ASN A 111 -14.14 -5.93 -30.07
C ASN A 111 -13.65 -7.33 -30.38
N THR A 112 -12.51 -7.71 -29.82
CA THR A 112 -11.89 -8.98 -30.17
C THR A 112 -11.98 -10.02 -29.07
N GLY A 113 -12.29 -9.59 -27.86
CA GLY A 113 -12.27 -10.49 -26.71
C GLY A 113 -10.87 -10.78 -26.19
N GLU A 114 -9.87 -10.12 -26.76
CA GLU A 114 -8.50 -10.37 -26.32
C GLU A 114 -8.30 -9.90 -24.89
N VAL A 115 -7.62 -10.72 -24.09
CA VAL A 115 -7.35 -10.43 -22.68
C VAL A 115 -5.91 -10.00 -22.55
N ILE A 116 -5.69 -8.88 -21.85
CA ILE A 116 -4.36 -8.40 -21.53
C ILE A 116 -4.24 -8.38 -20.02
N ASN A 117 -3.33 -9.19 -19.50
CA ASN A 117 -3.05 -9.19 -18.06
C ASN A 117 -1.95 -8.19 -17.81
N ILE A 118 -2.30 -7.10 -17.13
CA ILE A 118 -1.37 -6.04 -16.83
C ILE A 118 -0.49 -6.45 -15.66
N PHE A 119 -1.09 -7.06 -14.65
CA PHE A 119 -0.38 -7.60 -13.53
C PHE A 119 -0.75 -9.08 -13.38
N GLN A 120 0.24 -9.94 -13.16
CA GLN A 120 -0.01 -11.36 -12.97
C GLN A 120 1.18 -11.93 -12.21
N GLY A 121 0.91 -12.72 -11.18
CA GLY A 121 1.96 -13.34 -10.39
C GLY A 121 2.28 -12.56 -9.15
N ASP A 122 3.51 -12.66 -8.70
CA ASP A 122 3.93 -12.11 -7.42
C ASP A 122 4.59 -10.76 -7.58
N TYR A 123 4.19 -9.85 -6.71
CA TYR A 123 4.69 -8.49 -6.68
C TYR A 123 4.93 -8.06 -5.25
N THR A 124 5.67 -6.99 -5.09
CA THR A 124 5.86 -6.35 -3.79
C THR A 124 5.33 -4.93 -3.88
N VAL A 125 4.57 -4.52 -2.88
CA VAL A 125 4.03 -3.17 -2.83
C VAL A 125 4.70 -2.43 -1.70
N SER A 126 5.33 -1.30 -2.01
CA SER A 126 5.92 -0.42 -1.01
C SER A 126 5.02 0.77 -0.82
N ILE A 127 4.68 1.05 0.40
CA ILE A 127 3.76 2.13 0.76
C ILE A 127 4.52 3.10 1.65
N PHE A 128 4.63 4.35 1.21
CA PHE A 128 5.36 5.37 1.95
C PHE A 128 4.40 6.40 2.48
N ARG A 129 4.50 6.70 3.76
CA ARG A 129 3.70 7.74 4.40
C ARG A 129 4.60 8.65 5.20
N VAL A 130 4.20 9.91 5.30
CA VAL A 130 4.87 10.83 6.20
C VAL A 130 4.11 10.81 7.52
N ILE A 131 4.84 10.61 8.60
CA ILE A 131 4.23 10.57 9.93
C ILE A 131 4.95 11.60 10.81
N PRO A 132 4.26 12.11 11.82
CA PRO A 132 4.92 13.03 12.74
C PRO A 132 5.86 12.25 13.65
N ASN A 133 6.94 12.89 14.02
CA ASN A 133 7.81 12.30 15.01
C ASN A 133 7.09 12.32 16.34
N ASN A 134 7.20 11.22 17.05
CA ASN A 134 6.54 11.13 18.29
C ASN A 134 7.39 11.65 19.36
N SER A 135 6.88 12.54 20.12
CA SER A 135 7.71 13.13 21.15
C SER A 135 8.03 12.15 22.22
N GLU A 136 7.31 11.11 22.33
CA GLU A 136 7.68 10.21 23.32
C GLU A 136 8.80 9.38 22.96
N THR A 137 9.21 9.45 21.80
CA THR A 137 10.41 8.75 21.45
C THR A 137 11.57 9.39 22.10
N ILE A 138 11.37 10.42 22.79
CA ILE A 138 12.43 11.05 23.45
C ILE A 138 12.79 10.37 24.63
#